data_e34aecb085fb3b649f3c80b28398962c
#
_entry.id   e34aecb085fb3b649f3c80b28398962c
#
_cell.length_a   1.000
_cell.length_b   1.000
_cell.length_c   1.000
_cell.angle_alpha   90.00
_cell.angle_beta   90.00
_cell.angle_gamma   90.00
#
_symmetry.space_group_name_H-M   'P 1'
#
loop_
_entity.id
_entity.type
_entity.pdbx_description
1 polymer ?
#
loop_
_entity_poly.entity_id
_entity_poly.type
_entity_poly.pdbx_seq_one_letter_code
_entity_poly.pdbx_strand_id
1 'polypeptide(L)'
;MSGAARHIPVLVVLPPRALLLDLAGPLEVLRIAGTVQDRVGFAVAYAAPRARTRCSIGLDLGGAGPLPDTVADGTIVILPGSATWVLGDAPDAAADADAEAEIVAWLRAVIRPGHIVATVCEGALLAARAGLLDGYACTTHHASCDRLTAAAPRARVLENRLFVQDRDRYSSAGVTAGIDLMLHLVAEWAGPATAVAVARTLVVYMRRGPDDPQLSPWLEGRSHLHPAVHRAQDAIAADPARDWSPALLGRVAGASPRNLARLFRLHAGMTVTDAVNRSRVALARDLIAQSDLGLERVAERAGFGSARHMRRVWRQFHAAAPSSLRTGSSDETSAQLIQRPVGRGSVRPPARQSSLRAERSNPG
;
A
#
# COMPACT_ATOMS: atom_id res chain seq x y z
N MET A 1 27.80 -23.60 4.16
CA MET A 1 27.73 -23.46 2.68
C MET A 1 26.81 -22.27 2.42
N SER A 2 27.38 -21.10 2.06
CA SER A 2 26.59 -19.95 1.66
C SER A 2 25.95 -20.29 0.30
N GLY A 3 24.64 -20.52 0.27
CA GLY A 3 23.91 -20.65 -0.98
C GLY A 3 24.04 -19.33 -1.76
N ALA A 4 24.24 -19.41 -3.06
CA ALA A 4 24.28 -18.23 -3.94
C ALA A 4 22.98 -17.41 -3.74
N ALA A 5 23.11 -16.11 -3.55
CA ALA A 5 21.96 -15.21 -3.41
C ALA A 5 21.05 -15.34 -4.64
N ARG A 6 19.77 -15.53 -4.43
CA ARG A 6 18.78 -15.53 -5.52
C ARG A 6 18.60 -14.09 -6.00
N HIS A 7 18.94 -13.81 -7.26
CA HIS A 7 18.69 -12.51 -7.86
C HIS A 7 17.35 -12.53 -8.61
N ILE A 8 16.45 -11.61 -8.23
CA ILE A 8 15.14 -11.44 -8.90
C ILE A 8 15.29 -10.27 -9.88
N PRO A 9 15.11 -10.51 -11.19
CA PRO A 9 15.16 -9.43 -12.16
C PRO A 9 13.93 -8.53 -12.04
N VAL A 10 14.15 -7.22 -12.06
CA VAL A 10 13.12 -6.18 -12.00
C VAL A 10 13.30 -5.25 -13.17
N LEU A 11 12.26 -5.09 -13.97
CA LEU A 11 12.22 -4.12 -15.08
C LEU A 11 11.21 -3.04 -14.75
N VAL A 12 11.67 -1.82 -14.63
CA VAL A 12 10.81 -0.65 -14.40
C VAL A 12 10.59 0.04 -15.74
N VAL A 13 9.33 0.13 -16.18
CA VAL A 13 8.98 0.82 -17.41
C VAL A 13 8.47 2.21 -17.07
N LEU A 14 9.21 3.23 -17.49
CA LEU A 14 8.93 4.62 -17.16
C LEU A 14 7.96 5.24 -18.17
N PRO A 15 6.72 5.54 -17.78
CA PRO A 15 5.80 6.30 -18.61
C PRO A 15 6.21 7.79 -18.67
N PRO A 16 5.70 8.55 -19.64
CA PRO A 16 5.83 10.00 -19.59
C PRO A 16 5.23 10.55 -18.32
N ARG A 17 5.84 11.61 -17.76
CA ARG A 17 5.40 12.25 -16.52
C ARG A 17 5.26 11.29 -15.34
N ALA A 18 6.13 10.29 -15.25
CA ALA A 18 6.10 9.30 -14.17
C ALA A 18 5.95 9.97 -12.81
N LEU A 19 4.99 9.54 -12.00
CA LEU A 19 4.81 10.03 -10.65
C LEU A 19 6.00 9.54 -9.79
N LEU A 20 6.85 10.48 -9.38
CA LEU A 20 8.14 10.13 -8.79
C LEU A 20 8.01 9.27 -7.54
N LEU A 21 6.97 9.47 -6.72
CA LEU A 21 6.78 8.66 -5.52
C LEU A 21 6.31 7.24 -5.84
N ASP A 22 5.56 7.04 -6.93
CA ASP A 22 5.18 5.70 -7.43
C ASP A 22 6.39 4.90 -7.91
N LEU A 23 7.44 5.59 -8.30
CA LEU A 23 8.72 5.01 -8.71
C LEU A 23 9.65 4.81 -7.50
N ALA A 24 10.00 5.89 -6.81
CA ALA A 24 11.01 5.89 -5.78
C ALA A 24 10.62 5.05 -4.55
N GLY A 25 9.37 5.13 -4.11
CA GLY A 25 8.89 4.40 -2.92
C GLY A 25 9.06 2.89 -3.05
N PRO A 26 8.48 2.25 -4.07
CA PRO A 26 8.66 0.82 -4.34
C PRO A 26 10.13 0.40 -4.49
N LEU A 27 10.93 1.18 -5.21
CA LEU A 27 12.32 0.82 -5.48
C LEU A 27 13.21 0.95 -4.25
N GLU A 28 12.97 1.91 -3.36
CA GLU A 28 13.67 2.01 -2.09
C GLU A 28 13.37 0.80 -1.18
N VAL A 29 12.15 0.26 -1.20
CA VAL A 29 11.83 -0.99 -0.50
C VAL A 29 12.70 -2.13 -1.02
N LEU A 30 12.80 -2.33 -2.34
CA LEU A 30 13.60 -3.39 -2.94
C LEU A 30 15.11 -3.19 -2.69
N ARG A 31 15.61 -1.96 -2.80
CA ARG A 31 17.00 -1.61 -2.54
C ARG A 31 17.40 -1.96 -1.10
N ILE A 32 16.59 -1.51 -0.13
CA ILE A 32 16.87 -1.79 1.29
C ILE A 32 16.73 -3.28 1.59
N ALA A 33 15.74 -3.97 0.98
CA ALA A 33 15.60 -5.41 1.15
C ALA A 33 16.86 -6.18 0.74
N GLY A 34 17.55 -5.75 -0.32
CA GLY A 34 18.84 -6.32 -0.74
C GLY A 34 20.02 -5.96 0.19
N THR A 35 19.87 -4.99 1.11
CA THR A 35 20.97 -4.62 2.05
C THR A 35 20.79 -5.20 3.44
N VAL A 36 19.58 -5.52 3.87
CA VAL A 36 19.30 -6.03 5.23
C VAL A 36 19.39 -7.55 5.35
N GLN A 37 19.57 -8.24 4.25
CA GLN A 37 19.81 -9.69 4.18
C GLN A 37 20.58 -10.02 2.88
N ASP A 38 21.15 -11.23 2.77
CA ASP A 38 22.03 -11.68 1.69
C ASP A 38 21.44 -12.82 0.82
N ARG A 39 20.22 -13.26 1.11
CA ARG A 39 19.58 -14.41 0.43
C ARG A 39 18.89 -14.04 -0.88
N VAL A 40 18.33 -12.82 -0.95
CA VAL A 40 17.57 -12.33 -2.11
C VAL A 40 18.06 -10.93 -2.48
N GLY A 41 18.51 -10.77 -3.73
CA GLY A 41 18.84 -9.48 -4.34
C GLY A 41 17.83 -9.12 -5.43
N PHE A 42 17.75 -7.85 -5.77
CA PHE A 42 16.89 -7.35 -6.85
C PHE A 42 17.76 -6.66 -7.89
N ALA A 43 17.79 -7.22 -9.11
CA ALA A 43 18.53 -6.65 -10.23
C ALA A 43 17.60 -5.71 -11.01
N VAL A 44 17.66 -4.41 -10.71
CA VAL A 44 16.74 -3.40 -11.26
C VAL A 44 17.32 -2.83 -12.54
N ALA A 45 16.53 -2.89 -13.62
CA ALA A 45 16.78 -2.22 -14.89
C ALA A 45 15.63 -1.26 -15.21
N TYR A 46 15.90 -0.21 -15.98
CA TYR A 46 14.92 0.79 -16.38
C TYR A 46 14.80 0.82 -17.90
N ALA A 47 13.56 0.89 -18.38
CA ALA A 47 13.25 1.05 -19.80
C ALA A 47 12.22 2.17 -20.01
N ALA A 48 12.35 2.88 -21.12
CA ALA A 48 11.42 3.93 -21.49
C ALA A 48 11.36 4.11 -23.02
N PRO A 49 10.24 4.61 -23.58
CA PRO A 49 10.16 4.99 -25.00
C PRO A 49 11.11 6.13 -25.36
N ARG A 50 11.49 6.94 -24.39
CA ARG A 50 12.35 8.12 -24.58
C ARG A 50 13.56 8.06 -23.64
N ALA A 51 14.74 8.47 -24.12
CA ALA A 51 15.97 8.48 -23.33
C ALA A 51 15.91 9.39 -22.10
N ARG A 52 14.99 10.34 -22.08
CA ARG A 52 14.68 11.23 -20.97
C ARG A 52 13.18 11.32 -20.79
N THR A 53 12.72 11.21 -19.56
CA THR A 53 11.32 11.36 -19.16
C THR A 53 11.23 12.36 -18.03
N ARG A 54 10.40 13.39 -18.18
CA ARG A 54 10.16 14.35 -17.12
C ARG A 54 9.20 13.74 -16.11
N CYS A 55 9.55 13.75 -14.82
CA CYS A 55 8.69 13.23 -13.76
C CYS A 55 7.73 14.30 -13.21
N SER A 56 6.80 13.90 -12.36
CA SER A 56 5.75 14.75 -11.77
C SER A 56 6.24 16.01 -11.07
N ILE A 57 7.46 16.03 -10.57
CA ILE A 57 8.05 17.20 -9.87
C ILE A 57 9.00 18.02 -10.77
N GLY A 58 8.99 17.80 -12.07
CA GLY A 58 9.77 18.58 -13.02
C GLY A 58 11.23 18.15 -13.19
N LEU A 59 11.67 17.06 -12.57
CA LEU A 59 13.02 16.49 -12.79
C LEU A 59 13.04 15.61 -14.02
N ASP A 60 14.14 15.67 -14.78
CA ASP A 60 14.40 14.76 -15.87
C ASP A 60 14.97 13.44 -15.33
N LEU A 61 14.29 12.34 -15.61
CA LEU A 61 14.75 10.98 -15.37
C LEU A 61 15.54 10.52 -16.60
N GLY A 62 16.81 10.23 -16.42
CA GLY A 62 17.70 9.70 -17.44
C GLY A 62 18.24 8.32 -17.06
N GLY A 63 18.97 7.68 -17.99
CA GLY A 63 19.60 6.39 -17.75
C GLY A 63 18.70 5.17 -18.00
N ALA A 64 17.46 5.36 -18.45
CA ALA A 64 16.64 4.28 -18.95
C ALA A 64 17.12 3.83 -20.32
N GLY A 65 17.18 2.50 -20.56
CA GLY A 65 17.37 1.92 -21.88
C GLY A 65 16.09 1.96 -22.71
N PRO A 66 16.14 1.56 -23.98
CA PRO A 66 14.94 1.36 -24.79
C PRO A 66 14.09 0.21 -24.23
N LEU A 67 12.84 0.13 -24.65
CA LEU A 67 11.99 -1.02 -24.34
C LEU A 67 12.62 -2.30 -24.94
N PRO A 68 12.92 -3.33 -24.14
CA PRO A 68 13.63 -4.50 -24.63
C PRO A 68 12.71 -5.41 -25.48
N ASP A 69 13.28 -6.08 -26.49
CA ASP A 69 12.53 -7.02 -27.33
C ASP A 69 12.02 -8.25 -26.57
N THR A 70 12.67 -8.60 -25.48
CA THR A 70 12.31 -9.76 -24.64
C THR A 70 12.54 -9.45 -23.16
N VAL A 71 11.78 -10.13 -22.31
CA VAL A 71 11.90 -10.09 -20.84
C VAL A 71 12.08 -11.51 -20.34
N ALA A 72 13.04 -11.73 -19.45
CA ALA A 72 13.32 -13.03 -18.87
C ALA A 72 12.17 -13.51 -17.97
N ASP A 73 11.93 -14.82 -17.95
CA ASP A 73 10.95 -15.42 -17.05
C ASP A 73 11.25 -15.10 -15.58
N GLY A 74 10.20 -14.91 -14.78
CA GLY A 74 10.32 -14.54 -13.38
C GLY A 74 10.67 -13.06 -13.14
N THR A 75 10.78 -12.24 -14.22
CA THR A 75 10.97 -10.80 -14.08
C THR A 75 9.74 -10.13 -13.51
N ILE A 76 9.97 -9.20 -12.59
CA ILE A 76 8.94 -8.29 -12.10
C ILE A 76 8.95 -7.05 -12.98
N VAL A 77 7.87 -6.83 -13.70
CA VAL A 77 7.69 -5.61 -14.51
C VAL A 77 6.88 -4.61 -13.69
N ILE A 78 7.51 -3.49 -13.33
CA ILE A 78 6.88 -2.43 -12.53
C ILE A 78 6.43 -1.31 -13.47
N LEU A 79 5.15 -0.95 -13.37
CA LEU A 79 4.52 0.14 -14.11
C LEU A 79 4.06 1.21 -13.12
N PRO A 80 4.83 2.30 -12.90
CA PRO A 80 4.39 3.44 -12.11
C PRO A 80 3.31 4.25 -12.83
N GLY A 81 2.56 5.05 -12.10
CA GLY A 81 1.57 5.96 -12.65
C GLY A 81 2.18 7.19 -13.31
N SER A 82 1.37 7.84 -14.15
CA SER A 82 1.68 9.14 -14.76
C SER A 82 0.93 10.27 -14.06
N ALA A 83 1.56 11.42 -13.90
CA ALA A 83 0.90 12.61 -13.38
C ALA A 83 0.08 13.30 -14.46
N THR A 84 -1.09 13.86 -14.10
CA THR A 84 -1.93 14.65 -15.01
C THR A 84 -1.30 16.00 -15.36
N TRP A 85 -0.41 16.50 -14.50
CA TRP A 85 0.38 17.72 -14.72
C TRP A 85 1.78 17.55 -14.08
N VAL A 86 2.72 18.34 -14.56
CA VAL A 86 4.11 18.35 -14.08
C VAL A 86 4.44 19.73 -13.54
N LEU A 87 5.17 19.78 -12.44
CA LEU A 87 5.60 21.03 -11.85
C LEU A 87 6.51 21.80 -12.82
N GLY A 88 6.12 23.03 -13.17
CA GLY A 88 6.92 23.96 -13.98
C GLY A 88 6.71 23.93 -15.48
N ASP A 89 6.00 22.94 -16.06
CA ASP A 89 5.84 22.81 -17.52
C ASP A 89 4.39 22.57 -17.98
N ALA A 90 4.08 23.07 -19.17
CA ALA A 90 2.93 22.61 -19.92
C ALA A 90 3.21 21.23 -20.53
N PRO A 91 2.27 20.26 -20.40
CA PRO A 91 2.46 18.92 -20.98
C PRO A 91 2.44 18.98 -22.52
N ASP A 92 3.34 18.25 -23.17
CA ASP A 92 3.20 17.87 -24.57
C ASP A 92 2.30 16.63 -24.65
N ALA A 93 1.00 16.87 -24.66
CA ALA A 93 0.02 15.81 -24.58
C ALA A 93 0.08 14.82 -25.77
N ALA A 94 0.51 15.28 -26.95
CA ALA A 94 0.61 14.42 -28.12
C ALA A 94 1.82 13.47 -27.98
N ALA A 95 3.01 13.99 -27.67
CA ALA A 95 4.20 13.18 -27.46
C ALA A 95 4.05 12.20 -26.27
N ASP A 96 3.35 12.60 -25.22
CA ASP A 96 3.04 11.73 -24.08
C ASP A 96 2.09 10.60 -24.48
N ALA A 97 1.05 10.88 -25.25
CA ALA A 97 0.11 9.88 -25.75
C ALA A 97 0.79 8.84 -26.66
N ASP A 98 1.70 9.29 -27.53
CA ASP A 98 2.49 8.42 -28.41
C ASP A 98 3.41 7.50 -27.57
N ALA A 99 4.09 8.05 -26.57
CA ALA A 99 4.95 7.26 -25.69
C ALA A 99 4.16 6.23 -24.86
N GLU A 100 2.96 6.59 -24.35
CA GLU A 100 2.09 5.64 -23.69
C GLU A 100 1.59 4.54 -24.64
N ALA A 101 1.25 4.89 -25.89
CA ALA A 101 0.82 3.93 -26.90
C ALA A 101 1.94 2.93 -27.24
N GLU A 102 3.19 3.40 -27.30
CA GLU A 102 4.37 2.56 -27.50
C GLU A 102 4.57 1.57 -26.33
N ILE A 103 4.44 2.03 -25.07
CA ILE A 103 4.48 1.15 -23.89
C ILE A 103 3.37 0.09 -23.97
N VAL A 104 2.14 0.49 -24.29
CA VAL A 104 1.00 -0.44 -24.39
C VAL A 104 1.23 -1.49 -25.49
N ALA A 105 1.75 -1.10 -26.64
CA ALA A 105 2.08 -2.01 -27.72
C ALA A 105 3.18 -3.00 -27.31
N TRP A 106 4.22 -2.50 -26.66
CA TRP A 106 5.30 -3.31 -26.11
C TRP A 106 4.78 -4.31 -25.04
N LEU A 107 3.98 -3.88 -24.10
CA LEU A 107 3.38 -4.74 -23.08
C LEU A 107 2.59 -5.91 -23.70
N ARG A 108 1.81 -5.65 -24.75
CA ARG A 108 1.07 -6.70 -25.49
C ARG A 108 1.98 -7.69 -26.19
N ALA A 109 3.08 -7.22 -26.74
CA ALA A 109 3.99 -8.05 -27.51
C ALA A 109 4.92 -8.91 -26.65
N VAL A 110 5.35 -8.39 -25.48
CA VAL A 110 6.46 -8.95 -24.72
C VAL A 110 6.02 -9.65 -23.45
N ILE A 111 4.96 -9.16 -22.76
CA ILE A 111 4.52 -9.74 -21.50
C ILE A 111 3.76 -11.05 -21.73
N ARG A 112 4.20 -12.09 -21.04
CA ARG A 112 3.69 -13.46 -21.16
C ARG A 112 3.40 -14.07 -19.78
N PRO A 113 2.69 -15.21 -19.70
CA PRO A 113 2.61 -16.02 -18.48
C PRO A 113 4.03 -16.33 -17.96
N GLY A 114 4.24 -16.16 -16.65
CA GLY A 114 5.56 -16.27 -16.01
C GLY A 114 6.21 -14.93 -15.66
N HIS A 115 5.77 -13.83 -16.30
CA HIS A 115 6.16 -12.47 -15.87
C HIS A 115 5.21 -11.95 -14.78
N ILE A 116 5.77 -11.40 -13.73
CA ILE A 116 5.03 -10.72 -12.69
C ILE A 116 4.82 -9.26 -13.12
N VAL A 117 3.58 -8.79 -13.14
CA VAL A 117 3.29 -7.38 -13.44
C VAL A 117 2.80 -6.69 -12.17
N ALA A 118 3.55 -5.69 -11.73
CA ALA A 118 3.24 -4.85 -10.58
C ALA A 118 2.91 -3.43 -11.04
N THR A 119 1.65 -3.05 -10.93
CA THR A 119 1.17 -1.71 -11.30
C THR A 119 1.02 -0.83 -10.07
N VAL A 120 1.46 0.40 -10.16
CA VAL A 120 1.33 1.39 -9.09
C VAL A 120 0.49 2.54 -9.62
N CYS A 121 -0.57 2.94 -8.89
CA CYS A 121 -1.45 4.04 -9.28
C CYS A 121 -2.05 3.85 -10.68
N GLU A 122 -2.00 4.88 -11.51
CA GLU A 122 -2.46 4.85 -12.91
C GLU A 122 -1.62 3.96 -13.84
N GLY A 123 -0.51 3.38 -13.39
CA GLY A 123 0.18 2.32 -14.12
C GLY A 123 -0.72 1.12 -14.46
N ALA A 124 -1.78 0.91 -13.68
CA ALA A 124 -2.83 -0.07 -13.97
C ALA A 124 -3.59 0.23 -15.28
N LEU A 125 -3.71 1.49 -15.70
CA LEU A 125 -4.35 1.86 -16.96
C LEU A 125 -3.53 1.42 -18.18
N LEU A 126 -2.19 1.47 -18.09
CA LEU A 126 -1.32 0.96 -19.15
C LEU A 126 -1.48 -0.56 -19.29
N ALA A 127 -1.45 -1.29 -18.16
CA ALA A 127 -1.68 -2.73 -18.14
C ALA A 127 -3.09 -3.10 -18.65
N ALA A 128 -4.12 -2.33 -18.28
CA ALA A 128 -5.50 -2.51 -18.75
C ALA A 128 -5.61 -2.33 -20.27
N ARG A 129 -5.07 -1.24 -20.82
CA ARG A 129 -5.04 -0.98 -22.27
C ARG A 129 -4.25 -2.06 -23.02
N ALA A 130 -3.29 -2.70 -22.39
CA ALA A 130 -2.56 -3.83 -22.95
C ALA A 130 -3.32 -5.17 -22.83
N GLY A 131 -4.46 -5.23 -22.13
CA GLY A 131 -5.23 -6.45 -21.91
C GLY A 131 -4.65 -7.37 -20.82
N LEU A 132 -3.65 -6.92 -20.06
CA LEU A 132 -2.95 -7.73 -19.06
C LEU A 132 -3.72 -7.93 -17.77
N LEU A 133 -4.83 -7.22 -17.58
CA LEU A 133 -5.69 -7.32 -16.40
C LEU A 133 -6.99 -8.10 -16.65
N ASP A 134 -7.21 -8.60 -17.87
CA ASP A 134 -8.42 -9.35 -18.25
C ASP A 134 -8.54 -10.65 -17.42
N GLY A 135 -9.65 -10.79 -16.71
CA GLY A 135 -9.91 -11.93 -15.83
C GLY A 135 -9.14 -11.91 -14.50
N TYR A 136 -8.50 -10.79 -14.17
CA TYR A 136 -7.82 -10.59 -12.90
C TYR A 136 -8.58 -9.63 -11.99
N ALA A 137 -8.41 -9.80 -10.68
CA ALA A 137 -8.74 -8.77 -9.72
C ALA A 137 -7.62 -7.73 -9.68
N CYS A 138 -7.99 -6.45 -9.64
CA CYS A 138 -7.02 -5.35 -9.60
C CYS A 138 -7.59 -4.12 -8.90
N THR A 139 -6.73 -3.17 -8.62
CA THR A 139 -7.09 -1.83 -8.13
C THR A 139 -6.22 -0.77 -8.78
N THR A 140 -6.56 0.49 -8.56
CA THR A 140 -5.79 1.67 -8.94
C THR A 140 -6.06 2.80 -7.95
N HIS A 141 -5.54 3.98 -8.19
CA HIS A 141 -5.87 5.16 -7.40
C HIS A 141 -7.39 5.40 -7.39
N HIS A 142 -7.96 5.75 -6.23
CA HIS A 142 -9.41 5.88 -6.06
C HIS A 142 -10.08 6.80 -7.09
N ALA A 143 -9.39 7.87 -7.52
CA ALA A 143 -9.90 8.80 -8.53
C ALA A 143 -9.89 8.22 -9.96
N SER A 144 -9.31 7.05 -10.19
CA SER A 144 -9.13 6.42 -11.51
C SER A 144 -9.82 5.06 -11.64
N CYS A 145 -10.59 4.63 -10.63
CA CYS A 145 -11.31 3.35 -10.65
C CYS A 145 -12.30 3.26 -11.83
N ASP A 146 -13.08 4.30 -12.08
CA ASP A 146 -14.02 4.34 -13.22
C ASP A 146 -13.30 4.22 -14.56
N ARG A 147 -12.15 4.92 -14.70
CA ARG A 147 -11.30 4.85 -15.90
C ARG A 147 -10.72 3.44 -16.09
N LEU A 148 -10.29 2.81 -15.00
CA LEU A 148 -9.78 1.44 -15.05
C LEU A 148 -10.88 0.44 -15.43
N THR A 149 -12.08 0.57 -14.88
CA THR A 149 -13.24 -0.27 -15.22
C THR A 149 -13.61 -0.13 -16.70
N ALA A 150 -13.60 1.08 -17.22
CA ALA A 150 -13.84 1.32 -18.64
C ALA A 150 -12.74 0.75 -19.55
N ALA A 151 -11.45 0.84 -19.12
CA ALA A 151 -10.32 0.35 -19.90
C ALA A 151 -10.16 -1.19 -19.86
N ALA A 152 -10.61 -1.84 -18.79
CA ALA A 152 -10.53 -3.29 -18.60
C ALA A 152 -11.88 -3.89 -18.16
N PRO A 153 -12.88 -3.95 -19.05
CA PRO A 153 -14.23 -4.40 -18.70
C PRO A 153 -14.31 -5.89 -18.32
N ARG A 154 -13.26 -6.67 -18.59
CA ARG A 154 -13.14 -8.06 -18.18
C ARG A 154 -12.35 -8.25 -16.88
N ALA A 155 -11.79 -7.19 -16.33
CA ALA A 155 -11.12 -7.22 -15.02
C ALA A 155 -12.14 -7.03 -13.89
N ARG A 156 -11.82 -7.53 -12.71
CA ARG A 156 -12.57 -7.26 -11.49
C ARG A 156 -11.89 -6.11 -10.73
N VAL A 157 -12.30 -4.89 -10.99
CA VAL A 157 -11.78 -3.72 -10.29
C VAL A 157 -12.32 -3.70 -8.86
N LEU A 158 -11.43 -3.72 -7.87
CA LEU A 158 -11.74 -3.65 -6.45
C LEU A 158 -11.46 -2.23 -5.96
N GLU A 159 -12.53 -1.47 -5.81
CA GLU A 159 -12.46 -0.12 -5.26
C GLU A 159 -12.05 -0.13 -3.79
N ASN A 160 -11.44 0.97 -3.35
CA ASN A 160 -11.07 1.20 -1.96
C ASN A 160 -10.19 0.09 -1.36
N ARG A 161 -9.31 -0.51 -2.18
CA ARG A 161 -8.27 -1.46 -1.77
C ARG A 161 -6.90 -0.78 -1.89
N LEU A 162 -6.08 -0.97 -0.88
CA LEU A 162 -4.74 -0.38 -0.88
C LEU A 162 -3.87 -1.02 -1.95
N PHE A 163 -3.91 -2.34 -2.02
CA PHE A 163 -3.34 -3.12 -3.11
C PHE A 163 -4.11 -4.45 -3.29
N VAL A 164 -3.94 -5.05 -4.45
CA VAL A 164 -4.54 -6.35 -4.82
C VAL A 164 -3.46 -7.22 -5.43
N GLN A 165 -3.40 -8.46 -4.98
CA GLN A 165 -2.64 -9.54 -5.58
C GLN A 165 -3.61 -10.56 -6.16
N ASP A 166 -3.47 -10.87 -7.44
CA ASP A 166 -4.19 -11.95 -8.08
C ASP A 166 -3.21 -12.70 -9.01
N ARG A 167 -2.79 -13.89 -8.57
CA ARG A 167 -1.80 -14.72 -9.27
C ARG A 167 -0.49 -13.94 -9.51
N ASP A 168 -0.15 -13.69 -10.76
CA ASP A 168 1.05 -12.96 -11.23
C ASP A 168 0.79 -11.47 -11.51
N ARG A 169 -0.36 -10.94 -11.11
CA ARG A 169 -0.74 -9.54 -11.24
C ARG A 169 -0.87 -8.89 -9.87
N TYR A 170 -0.15 -7.80 -9.71
CA TYR A 170 -0.13 -6.99 -8.49
C TYR A 170 -0.51 -5.57 -8.86
N SER A 171 -1.39 -4.95 -8.11
CA SER A 171 -1.82 -3.57 -8.36
C SER A 171 -2.00 -2.83 -7.05
N SER A 172 -1.60 -1.57 -6.99
CA SER A 172 -1.78 -0.73 -5.80
C SER A 172 -2.40 0.61 -6.12
N ALA A 173 -2.99 1.23 -5.10
CA ALA A 173 -3.58 2.56 -5.16
C ALA A 173 -2.58 3.67 -5.50
N GLY A 174 -1.29 3.37 -5.44
CA GLY A 174 -0.24 4.32 -5.76
C GLY A 174 0.17 5.22 -4.59
N VAL A 175 1.02 6.16 -4.89
CA VAL A 175 1.67 7.06 -3.95
C VAL A 175 2.35 6.24 -2.85
N THR A 176 1.91 6.32 -1.59
CA THR A 176 2.49 5.52 -0.51
C THR A 176 2.08 4.04 -0.53
N ALA A 177 0.97 3.69 -1.19
CA ALA A 177 0.51 2.30 -1.27
C ALA A 177 1.44 1.39 -2.10
N GLY A 178 2.26 1.97 -2.98
CA GLY A 178 3.32 1.24 -3.68
C GLY A 178 4.40 0.70 -2.73
N ILE A 179 4.67 1.42 -1.63
CA ILE A 179 5.56 0.96 -0.56
C ILE A 179 4.97 -0.27 0.13
N ASP A 180 3.67 -0.24 0.48
CA ASP A 180 2.99 -1.36 1.15
C ASP A 180 2.96 -2.60 0.25
N LEU A 181 2.69 -2.44 -1.04
CA LEU A 181 2.74 -3.53 -2.02
C LEU A 181 4.14 -4.16 -2.08
N MET A 182 5.21 -3.36 -2.17
CA MET A 182 6.56 -3.92 -2.20
C MET A 182 6.98 -4.55 -0.87
N LEU A 183 6.56 -4.01 0.26
CA LEU A 183 6.79 -4.65 1.57
C LEU A 183 6.08 -6.01 1.67
N HIS A 184 4.88 -6.14 1.07
CA HIS A 184 4.18 -7.41 0.97
C HIS A 184 4.99 -8.41 0.11
N LEU A 185 5.44 -8.01 -1.08
CA LEU A 185 6.26 -8.85 -1.95
C LEU A 185 7.60 -9.25 -1.30
N VAL A 186 8.26 -8.33 -0.61
CA VAL A 186 9.48 -8.63 0.15
C VAL A 186 9.20 -9.64 1.27
N ALA A 187 8.04 -9.57 1.94
CA ALA A 187 7.66 -10.55 2.95
C ALA A 187 7.48 -11.95 2.35
N GLU A 188 6.91 -12.07 1.14
CA GLU A 188 6.75 -13.35 0.42
C GLU A 188 8.10 -13.93 -0.02
N TRP A 189 9.00 -13.12 -0.55
CA TRP A 189 10.23 -13.63 -1.18
C TRP A 189 11.44 -13.71 -0.25
N ALA A 190 11.57 -12.77 0.68
CA ALA A 190 12.69 -12.67 1.61
C ALA A 190 12.29 -12.90 3.07
N GLY A 191 11.01 -13.13 3.33
CA GLY A 191 10.44 -13.42 4.64
C GLY A 191 9.96 -12.18 5.41
N PRO A 192 9.01 -12.37 6.35
CA PRO A 192 8.40 -11.29 7.12
C PRO A 192 9.39 -10.47 7.94
N ALA A 193 10.44 -11.10 8.48
CA ALA A 193 11.49 -10.41 9.25
C ALA A 193 12.24 -9.38 8.40
N THR A 194 12.53 -9.71 7.14
CA THR A 194 13.15 -8.78 6.18
C THR A 194 12.22 -7.58 5.91
N ALA A 195 10.94 -7.83 5.65
CA ALA A 195 9.97 -6.75 5.42
C ALA A 195 9.85 -5.81 6.63
N VAL A 196 9.92 -6.35 7.86
CA VAL A 196 9.94 -5.53 9.09
C VAL A 196 11.21 -4.69 9.17
N ALA A 197 12.39 -5.26 8.86
CA ALA A 197 13.65 -4.52 8.86
C ALA A 197 13.65 -3.39 7.84
N VAL A 198 13.13 -3.65 6.62
CA VAL A 198 12.95 -2.64 5.57
C VAL A 198 12.01 -1.52 6.03
N ALA A 199 10.84 -1.86 6.58
CA ALA A 199 9.87 -0.89 7.07
C ALA A 199 10.46 0.02 8.17
N ARG A 200 11.28 -0.54 9.07
CA ARG A 200 12.00 0.24 10.09
C ARG A 200 13.00 1.21 9.47
N THR A 201 13.77 0.77 8.49
CA THR A 201 14.75 1.62 7.79
C THR A 201 14.09 2.77 7.04
N LEU A 202 12.93 2.51 6.43
CA LEU A 202 12.12 3.53 5.75
C LEU A 202 11.29 4.40 6.70
N VAL A 203 11.35 4.13 8.02
CA VAL A 203 10.53 4.83 9.03
C VAL A 203 9.02 4.72 8.71
N VAL A 204 8.59 3.61 8.14
CA VAL A 204 7.17 3.33 7.91
C VAL A 204 6.51 3.06 9.26
N TYR A 205 5.72 4.02 9.73
CA TYR A 205 5.12 3.99 11.08
C TYR A 205 4.12 2.85 11.25
N MET A 206 3.32 2.57 10.20
CA MET A 206 2.27 1.56 10.23
C MET A 206 2.26 0.78 8.92
N ARG A 207 2.34 -0.55 9.02
CA ARG A 207 2.12 -1.43 7.86
C ARG A 207 0.63 -1.54 7.58
N ARG A 208 0.25 -1.32 6.33
CA ARG A 208 -1.12 -1.43 5.86
C ARG A 208 -1.27 -2.70 5.03
N GLY A 209 -2.43 -3.35 5.15
CA GLY A 209 -2.74 -4.58 4.42
C GLY A 209 -3.54 -4.34 3.12
N PRO A 210 -3.74 -5.40 2.32
CA PRO A 210 -4.47 -5.30 1.04
C PRO A 210 -5.90 -4.81 1.23
N ASP A 211 -6.54 -5.21 2.32
CA ASP A 211 -7.93 -4.87 2.64
C ASP A 211 -8.10 -3.50 3.30
N ASP A 212 -7.01 -2.79 3.56
CA ASP A 212 -7.08 -1.45 4.10
C ASP A 212 -7.63 -0.47 3.05
N PRO A 213 -8.45 0.50 3.47
CA PRO A 213 -8.99 1.50 2.56
C PRO A 213 -7.88 2.44 2.07
N GLN A 214 -7.99 2.88 0.82
CA GLN A 214 -7.08 3.87 0.24
C GLN A 214 -7.10 5.20 0.99
N LEU A 215 -8.29 5.65 1.35
CA LEU A 215 -8.49 6.85 2.13
C LEU A 215 -8.68 6.44 3.60
N SER A 216 -7.85 7.00 4.45
CA SER A 216 -8.03 6.85 5.89
C SER A 216 -9.44 7.34 6.27
N PRO A 217 -10.22 6.58 7.03
CA PRO A 217 -11.51 7.05 7.53
C PRO A 217 -11.41 8.38 8.29
N TRP A 218 -10.23 8.67 8.84
CA TRP A 218 -9.90 9.93 9.51
C TRP A 218 -9.74 11.11 8.56
N LEU A 219 -9.41 10.85 7.26
CA LEU A 219 -9.21 11.86 6.23
C LEU A 219 -10.42 11.98 5.28
N GLU A 220 -11.32 10.99 5.31
CA GLU A 220 -12.51 11.00 4.46
C GLU A 220 -13.42 12.17 4.82
N GLY A 221 -13.83 12.95 3.82
CA GLY A 221 -14.61 14.17 4.03
C GLY A 221 -13.81 15.35 4.59
N ARG A 222 -12.46 15.31 4.60
CA ARG A 222 -11.58 16.39 5.07
C ARG A 222 -10.98 17.26 3.96
N SER A 223 -11.32 17.03 2.70
CA SER A 223 -10.88 17.82 1.55
C SER A 223 -11.60 19.18 1.44
N HIS A 224 -11.76 19.88 2.57
CA HIS A 224 -12.36 21.22 2.66
C HIS A 224 -11.60 22.04 3.72
N LEU A 225 -11.76 23.37 3.67
CA LEU A 225 -11.09 24.29 4.61
C LEU A 225 -12.06 24.91 5.64
N HIS A 226 -13.24 24.33 5.85
CA HIS A 226 -14.23 24.93 6.75
C HIS A 226 -13.87 24.73 8.24
N PRO A 227 -13.52 25.79 9.01
CA PRO A 227 -12.93 25.64 10.35
C PRO A 227 -13.83 24.90 11.36
N ALA A 228 -15.15 25.14 11.33
CA ALA A 228 -16.07 24.49 12.26
C ALA A 228 -16.18 22.98 12.00
N VAL A 229 -16.15 22.56 10.72
CA VAL A 229 -16.19 21.14 10.36
C VAL A 229 -14.87 20.48 10.77
N HIS A 230 -13.72 21.10 10.50
CA HIS A 230 -12.42 20.61 10.95
C HIS A 230 -12.36 20.42 12.46
N ARG A 231 -12.76 21.42 13.27
CA ARG A 231 -12.74 21.27 14.73
C ARG A 231 -13.58 20.08 15.22
N ALA A 232 -14.75 19.88 14.61
CA ALA A 232 -15.59 18.72 14.97
C ALA A 232 -14.95 17.41 14.56
N GLN A 233 -14.37 17.33 13.34
CA GLN A 233 -13.68 16.13 12.85
C GLN A 233 -12.43 15.82 13.67
N ASP A 234 -11.64 16.82 14.06
CA ASP A 234 -10.46 16.65 14.92
C ASP A 234 -10.86 16.11 16.30
N ALA A 235 -11.92 16.65 16.89
CA ALA A 235 -12.41 16.19 18.17
C ALA A 235 -12.92 14.74 18.11
N ILE A 236 -13.67 14.36 17.06
CA ILE A 236 -14.13 12.99 16.83
C ILE A 236 -12.93 12.05 16.64
N ALA A 237 -11.93 12.47 15.88
CA ALA A 237 -10.72 11.69 15.62
C ALA A 237 -9.88 11.47 16.88
N ALA A 238 -9.77 12.49 17.73
CA ALA A 238 -9.02 12.39 18.99
C ALA A 238 -9.65 11.42 20.00
N ASP A 239 -10.97 11.29 20.02
CA ASP A 239 -11.69 10.38 20.91
C ASP A 239 -12.98 9.86 20.26
N PRO A 240 -12.89 8.85 19.36
CA PRO A 240 -14.05 8.30 18.66
C PRO A 240 -15.05 7.63 19.58
N ALA A 241 -14.58 7.07 20.70
CA ALA A 241 -15.40 6.31 21.65
C ALA A 241 -16.30 7.22 22.50
N ARG A 242 -15.96 8.49 22.60
CA ARG A 242 -16.72 9.46 23.39
C ARG A 242 -18.18 9.54 22.95
N ASP A 243 -19.08 9.79 23.90
CA ASP A 243 -20.49 10.07 23.59
C ASP A 243 -20.64 11.47 22.97
N TRP A 244 -20.63 11.49 21.63
CA TRP A 244 -20.72 12.68 20.81
C TRP A 244 -22.18 13.08 20.58
N SER A 245 -22.76 13.86 21.49
CA SER A 245 -24.06 14.46 21.24
C SER A 245 -23.96 15.63 20.24
N PRO A 246 -25.02 15.93 19.46
CA PRO A 246 -25.04 17.08 18.55
C PRO A 246 -24.74 18.41 19.25
N ALA A 247 -25.20 18.57 20.51
CA ALA A 247 -24.96 19.76 21.32
C ALA A 247 -23.47 19.89 21.69
N LEU A 248 -22.82 18.79 22.07
CA LEU A 248 -21.41 18.76 22.40
C LEU A 248 -20.54 19.11 21.18
N LEU A 249 -20.79 18.45 20.04
CA LEU A 249 -20.07 18.75 18.81
C LEU A 249 -20.31 20.18 18.30
N GLY A 250 -21.52 20.70 18.47
CA GLY A 250 -21.83 22.09 18.17
C GLY A 250 -20.98 23.06 18.99
N ARG A 251 -20.80 22.83 20.29
CA ARG A 251 -19.90 23.63 21.14
C ARG A 251 -18.46 23.57 20.69
N VAL A 252 -17.94 22.34 20.43
CA VAL A 252 -16.57 22.16 19.95
C VAL A 252 -16.35 22.86 18.61
N ALA A 253 -17.32 22.76 17.72
CA ALA A 253 -17.26 23.36 16.39
C ALA A 253 -17.44 24.90 16.40
N GLY A 254 -17.94 25.48 17.49
CA GLY A 254 -18.37 26.89 17.54
C GLY A 254 -19.56 27.16 16.60
N ALA A 255 -20.50 26.23 16.49
CA ALA A 255 -21.67 26.31 15.64
C ALA A 255 -22.89 25.69 16.32
N SER A 256 -24.10 26.15 15.96
CA SER A 256 -25.30 25.45 16.41
C SER A 256 -25.38 24.03 15.82
N PRO A 257 -26.01 23.05 16.51
CA PRO A 257 -26.12 21.69 15.99
C PRO A 257 -26.73 21.61 14.58
N ARG A 258 -27.76 22.42 14.33
CA ARG A 258 -28.43 22.51 13.03
C ARG A 258 -27.48 23.02 11.93
N ASN A 259 -26.72 24.08 12.25
CA ASN A 259 -25.75 24.62 11.30
C ASN A 259 -24.59 23.66 11.07
N LEU A 260 -24.07 23.00 12.12
CA LEU A 260 -23.02 22.01 11.98
C LEU A 260 -23.47 20.84 11.08
N ALA A 261 -24.69 20.35 11.24
CA ALA A 261 -25.23 19.29 10.37
C ALA A 261 -25.33 19.73 8.89
N ARG A 262 -25.72 21.00 8.64
CA ARG A 262 -25.72 21.56 7.29
C ARG A 262 -24.32 21.67 6.71
N LEU A 263 -23.37 22.16 7.50
CA LEU A 263 -21.97 22.32 7.10
C LEU A 263 -21.29 20.97 6.79
N PHE A 264 -21.55 19.94 7.58
CA PHE A 264 -21.04 18.58 7.31
C PHE A 264 -21.52 18.05 5.96
N ARG A 265 -22.83 18.21 5.68
CA ARG A 265 -23.37 17.78 4.36
C ARG A 265 -22.75 18.58 3.21
N LEU A 266 -22.58 19.88 3.39
CA LEU A 266 -22.07 20.77 2.33
C LEU A 266 -20.57 20.56 2.07
N HIS A 267 -19.78 20.44 3.11
CA HIS A 267 -18.31 20.45 3.01
C HIS A 267 -17.69 19.06 3.13
N ALA A 268 -18.27 18.17 3.92
CA ALA A 268 -17.73 16.81 4.13
C ALA A 268 -18.50 15.73 3.33
N GLY A 269 -19.60 16.06 2.67
CA GLY A 269 -20.40 15.11 1.87
C GLY A 269 -21.11 14.04 2.72
N MET A 270 -21.12 14.15 4.06
CA MET A 270 -21.67 13.16 4.98
C MET A 270 -22.43 13.81 6.14
N THR A 271 -23.12 13.00 6.93
CA THR A 271 -23.72 13.50 8.19
C THR A 271 -22.70 13.47 9.32
N VAL A 272 -22.96 14.24 10.39
CA VAL A 272 -22.16 14.19 11.62
C VAL A 272 -22.16 12.78 12.23
N THR A 273 -23.31 12.10 12.18
CA THR A 273 -23.44 10.72 12.66
C THR A 273 -22.60 9.75 11.86
N ASP A 274 -22.53 9.91 10.53
CA ASP A 274 -21.67 9.08 9.68
C ASP A 274 -20.19 9.29 10.02
N ALA A 275 -19.76 10.53 10.26
CA ALA A 275 -18.39 10.84 10.67
C ALA A 275 -18.04 10.15 12.01
N VAL A 276 -18.90 10.21 13.01
CA VAL A 276 -18.71 9.50 14.30
C VAL A 276 -18.67 7.99 14.08
N ASN A 277 -19.62 7.45 13.32
CA ASN A 277 -19.71 6.01 13.09
C ASN A 277 -18.51 5.46 12.32
N ARG A 278 -18.02 6.17 11.31
CA ARG A 278 -16.80 5.80 10.57
C ARG A 278 -15.59 5.74 11.50
N SER A 279 -15.40 6.75 12.32
CA SER A 279 -14.30 6.81 13.27
C SER A 279 -14.38 5.67 14.30
N ARG A 280 -15.57 5.34 14.80
CA ARG A 280 -15.77 4.21 15.70
C ARG A 280 -15.51 2.86 15.03
N VAL A 281 -15.92 2.69 13.78
CA VAL A 281 -15.65 1.46 13.00
C VAL A 281 -14.16 1.31 12.75
N ALA A 282 -13.43 2.41 12.42
CA ALA A 282 -11.99 2.38 12.28
C ALA A 282 -11.29 1.95 13.58
N LEU A 283 -11.66 2.53 14.72
CA LEU A 283 -11.14 2.13 16.03
C LEU A 283 -11.49 0.66 16.36
N ALA A 284 -12.72 0.21 16.06
CA ALA A 284 -13.10 -1.18 16.27
C ALA A 284 -12.27 -2.15 15.42
N ARG A 285 -11.97 -1.79 14.16
CA ARG A 285 -11.10 -2.58 13.27
C ARG A 285 -9.70 -2.72 13.85
N ASP A 286 -9.11 -1.62 14.31
CA ASP A 286 -7.77 -1.62 14.91
C ASP A 286 -7.73 -2.47 16.18
N LEU A 287 -8.76 -2.37 17.02
CA LEU A 287 -8.89 -3.20 18.24
C LEU A 287 -9.03 -4.69 17.89
N ILE A 288 -9.76 -5.06 16.83
CA ILE A 288 -9.91 -6.45 16.38
C ILE A 288 -8.57 -6.99 15.84
N ALA A 289 -7.85 -6.18 15.06
CA ALA A 289 -6.60 -6.59 14.45
C ALA A 289 -5.43 -6.67 15.44
N GLN A 290 -5.45 -5.85 16.50
CA GLN A 290 -4.30 -5.68 17.42
C GLN A 290 -4.54 -6.32 18.80
N SER A 291 -5.68 -6.97 19.03
CA SER A 291 -6.01 -7.57 20.32
C SER A 291 -6.93 -8.80 20.21
N ASP A 292 -6.90 -9.65 21.25
CA ASP A 292 -7.77 -10.81 21.39
C ASP A 292 -9.12 -10.47 22.08
N LEU A 293 -9.50 -9.21 22.13
CA LEU A 293 -10.73 -8.77 22.78
C LEU A 293 -11.98 -9.35 22.11
N GLY A 294 -12.91 -9.90 22.89
CA GLY A 294 -14.22 -10.30 22.37
C GLY A 294 -14.99 -9.13 21.73
N LEU A 295 -15.84 -9.41 20.74
CA LEU A 295 -16.56 -8.36 19.99
C LEU A 295 -17.41 -7.44 20.85
N GLU A 296 -17.91 -7.90 22.02
CA GLU A 296 -18.63 -7.04 22.97
C GLU A 296 -17.69 -6.00 23.60
N ARG A 297 -16.48 -6.42 24.00
CA ARG A 297 -15.47 -5.50 24.56
C ARG A 297 -14.91 -4.55 23.51
N VAL A 298 -14.78 -5.01 22.26
CA VAL A 298 -14.40 -4.14 21.13
C VAL A 298 -15.48 -3.08 20.92
N ALA A 299 -16.75 -3.48 20.88
CA ALA A 299 -17.86 -2.54 20.70
C ALA A 299 -17.89 -1.48 21.81
N GLU A 300 -17.75 -1.89 23.05
CA GLU A 300 -17.69 -1.00 24.22
C GLU A 300 -16.52 0.01 24.06
N ARG A 301 -15.30 -0.47 23.79
CA ARG A 301 -14.11 0.37 23.65
C ARG A 301 -14.14 1.29 22.44
N ALA A 302 -14.87 0.89 21.40
CA ALA A 302 -15.06 1.72 20.21
C ALA A 302 -16.25 2.70 20.33
N GLY A 303 -16.92 2.74 21.49
CA GLY A 303 -18.02 3.66 21.78
C GLY A 303 -19.37 3.22 21.21
N PHE A 304 -19.54 1.94 20.86
CA PHE A 304 -20.85 1.38 20.50
C PHE A 304 -21.58 0.85 21.73
N GLY A 305 -22.89 1.05 21.78
CA GLY A 305 -23.72 0.54 22.91
C GLY A 305 -23.86 -0.99 22.94
N SER A 306 -23.47 -1.72 21.88
CA SER A 306 -23.48 -3.18 21.83
C SER A 306 -22.75 -3.69 20.57
N ALA A 307 -22.28 -4.95 20.57
CA ALA A 307 -21.73 -5.58 19.37
C ALA A 307 -22.76 -5.72 18.24
N ARG A 308 -24.07 -5.85 18.57
CA ARG A 308 -25.14 -5.84 17.56
C ARG A 308 -25.20 -4.49 16.82
N HIS A 309 -25.11 -3.39 17.55
CA HIS A 309 -25.06 -2.04 16.98
C HIS A 309 -23.78 -1.87 16.14
N MET A 310 -22.63 -2.25 16.68
CA MET A 310 -21.36 -2.23 15.95
C MET A 310 -21.44 -2.99 14.62
N ARG A 311 -21.94 -4.25 14.62
CA ARG A 311 -22.07 -5.05 13.39
C ARG A 311 -23.02 -4.44 12.37
N ARG A 312 -24.10 -3.78 12.83
CA ARG A 312 -25.05 -3.08 11.95
C ARG A 312 -24.38 -1.90 11.24
N VAL A 313 -23.61 -1.09 11.98
CA VAL A 313 -22.88 0.06 11.44
C VAL A 313 -21.71 -0.40 10.59
N TRP A 314 -20.98 -1.44 11.02
CA TRP A 314 -19.86 -2.03 10.28
C TRP A 314 -20.22 -2.42 8.84
N ARG A 315 -21.40 -3.04 8.63
CA ARG A 315 -21.89 -3.44 7.31
C ARG A 315 -22.15 -2.28 6.35
N GLN A 316 -22.18 -1.04 6.82
CA GLN A 316 -22.30 0.14 5.98
C GLN A 316 -20.95 0.53 5.34
N PHE A 317 -19.85 0.06 5.92
CA PHE A 317 -18.48 0.44 5.52
C PHE A 317 -17.63 -0.73 5.07
N HIS A 318 -17.99 -1.96 5.41
CA HIS A 318 -17.24 -3.17 5.11
C HIS A 318 -18.15 -4.28 4.62
N ALA A 319 -17.78 -4.94 3.52
CA ALA A 319 -18.50 -6.10 2.99
C ALA A 319 -18.31 -7.35 3.86
N ALA A 320 -17.11 -7.53 4.44
CA ALA A 320 -16.78 -8.67 5.31
C ALA A 320 -17.20 -8.42 6.76
N ALA A 321 -17.52 -9.48 7.51
CA ALA A 321 -17.88 -9.38 8.91
C ALA A 321 -16.67 -9.01 9.80
N PRO A 322 -16.86 -8.35 10.97
CA PRO A 322 -15.76 -8.05 11.88
C PRO A 322 -14.92 -9.27 12.28
N SER A 323 -15.56 -10.45 12.38
CA SER A 323 -14.89 -11.71 12.76
C SER A 323 -13.92 -12.22 11.70
N SER A 324 -14.09 -11.89 10.43
CA SER A 324 -13.20 -12.35 9.35
C SER A 324 -11.81 -11.73 9.42
N LEU A 325 -11.64 -10.60 10.11
CA LEU A 325 -10.30 -10.03 10.35
C LEU A 325 -9.42 -10.87 11.27
N ARG A 326 -10.00 -11.80 12.05
CA ARG A 326 -9.27 -12.71 12.93
C ARG A 326 -8.90 -14.03 12.25
N THR A 327 -9.71 -14.48 11.29
CA THR A 327 -9.47 -15.74 10.57
C THR A 327 -8.34 -15.63 9.55
N GLY A 328 -8.03 -14.44 9.05
CA GLY A 328 -6.86 -14.20 8.21
C GLY A 328 -5.50 -14.36 8.91
N SER A 329 -5.48 -14.36 10.26
CA SER A 329 -4.29 -14.65 11.07
C SER A 329 -4.11 -16.14 11.42
N SER A 330 -5.15 -16.98 11.20
CA SER A 330 -5.16 -18.40 11.58
C SER A 330 -4.97 -19.36 10.43
N ASP A 331 -5.05 -18.92 9.18
CA ASP A 331 -4.80 -19.79 8.01
C ASP A 331 -3.31 -20.00 7.68
N GLU A 332 -2.38 -19.39 8.45
CA GLU A 332 -0.96 -19.73 8.39
C GLU A 332 -0.61 -21.07 9.09
N THR A 333 -1.59 -21.77 9.68
CA THR A 333 -1.34 -23.02 10.44
C THR A 333 -1.64 -24.29 9.64
N SER A 334 -1.93 -24.21 8.35
CA SER A 334 -2.19 -25.39 7.49
C SER A 334 -1.00 -25.83 6.62
N ALA A 335 0.21 -25.33 6.87
CA ALA A 335 1.43 -25.85 6.24
C ALA A 335 2.24 -26.79 7.16
N GLN A 336 1.57 -27.53 8.05
CA GLN A 336 2.17 -28.65 8.79
C GLN A 336 1.73 -29.98 8.20
N LEU A 337 2.37 -30.41 7.13
CA LEU A 337 2.45 -31.82 6.76
C LEU A 337 3.67 -32.02 5.84
N ILE A 338 4.83 -32.17 6.43
CA ILE A 338 5.88 -33.11 6.06
C ILE A 338 6.90 -33.10 7.23
N GLN A 339 6.65 -33.89 8.26
CA GLN A 339 7.67 -34.30 9.20
C GLN A 339 8.38 -35.55 8.64
N ARG A 340 9.69 -35.44 8.45
CA ARG A 340 10.61 -36.58 8.56
C ARG A 340 11.59 -36.28 9.72
N PRO A 341 11.83 -37.26 10.59
CA PRO A 341 12.68 -37.05 11.76
C PRO A 341 14.17 -37.19 11.38
N VAL A 342 14.99 -36.26 11.79
CA VAL A 342 16.45 -36.44 11.82
C VAL A 342 16.95 -36.27 13.25
N GLY A 343 17.82 -37.20 13.62
CA GLY A 343 18.27 -37.58 14.92
C GLY A 343 18.85 -36.47 15.81
N ARG A 344 18.77 -36.79 17.10
CA ARG A 344 19.40 -36.07 18.21
C ARG A 344 20.93 -36.09 18.05
N GLY A 345 21.52 -34.92 17.99
CA GLY A 345 22.94 -34.69 18.20
C GLY A 345 23.13 -33.56 19.21
N SER A 346 23.57 -33.93 20.42
CA SER A 346 23.93 -33.01 21.50
C SER A 346 25.18 -32.23 21.13
N VAL A 347 25.15 -30.90 21.16
CA VAL A 347 26.34 -30.06 21.12
C VAL A 347 26.29 -29.10 22.30
N ARG A 348 27.34 -29.25 23.17
CA ARG A 348 27.62 -28.38 24.31
C ARG A 348 28.01 -26.95 23.86
N PRO A 349 27.72 -25.93 24.65
CA PRO A 349 28.18 -24.58 24.38
C PRO A 349 29.68 -24.41 24.76
N PRO A 350 30.46 -23.58 24.04
CA PRO A 350 31.82 -23.26 24.44
C PRO A 350 31.86 -22.17 25.50
N ALA A 351 32.89 -22.30 26.37
CA ALA A 351 33.17 -21.52 27.55
C ALA A 351 33.56 -20.07 27.23
N ARG A 352 33.21 -19.17 28.15
CA ARG A 352 33.75 -17.82 28.27
C ARG A 352 35.25 -17.82 28.50
N GLN A 353 35.98 -17.07 27.73
CA GLN A 353 37.33 -16.61 28.12
C GLN A 353 37.30 -15.09 28.35
N SER A 354 37.52 -14.74 29.61
CA SER A 354 37.90 -13.42 30.09
C SER A 354 39.43 -13.32 30.10
N SER A 355 39.96 -12.18 29.73
CA SER A 355 41.11 -11.52 30.38
C SER A 355 41.76 -10.53 29.38
N LEU A 356 41.76 -9.24 29.74
CA LEU A 356 42.87 -8.45 30.26
C LEU A 356 43.90 -8.05 29.16
N ARG A 357 44.13 -6.79 28.85
CA ARG A 357 44.79 -5.76 29.68
C ARG A 357 44.90 -4.46 28.88
N ALA A 358 44.85 -3.39 29.61
CA ALA A 358 45.16 -2.05 29.17
C ALA A 358 46.69 -1.91 28.89
N GLU A 359 47.03 -1.06 27.89
CA GLU A 359 48.27 -0.29 27.93
C GLU A 359 48.03 1.10 27.32
N ARG A 360 48.32 2.10 28.14
CA ARG A 360 48.44 3.51 27.77
C ARG A 360 49.83 3.71 27.15
N SER A 361 49.91 4.56 26.15
CA SER A 361 51.07 5.46 25.95
C SER A 361 50.69 6.56 24.97
N ASN A 362 50.73 7.79 25.44
CA ASN A 362 50.96 9.05 24.75
C ASN A 362 52.48 9.35 24.97
N PRO A 363 53.20 10.25 24.34
CA PRO A 363 52.85 11.30 23.37
C PRO A 363 53.87 11.43 22.22
N GLY A 364 53.51 12.30 21.25
CA GLY A 364 54.38 12.82 20.21
C GLY A 364 53.56 13.72 19.29
#